data_fe121495435ea9d7c6d7b233ae863542
#
_entry.id   fe121495435ea9d7c6d7b233ae863542
#
_cell.length_a   1.000
_cell.length_b   1.000
_cell.length_c   1.000
_cell.angle_alpha   90.00
_cell.angle_beta   90.00
_cell.angle_gamma   90.00
#
_symmetry.space_group_name_H-M   'P 1'
#
loop_
_entity.id
_entity.type
_entity.pdbx_description
1 polymer ?
#
loop_
_entity_poly.entity_id
_entity_poly.type
_entity_poly.pdbx_seq_one_letter_code
_entity_poly.pdbx_strand_id
1 'polypeptide(L)'
;PPQAGRPVLSDLKIALDPGHIGGAWARMEERFLSFQPGEAIQEGDLALITARVLQERLAALGAEVVLVREQPEPVTLQRPGDLMAEAAEILKEMGILNPAQSYEGLAGDAKSQTLQWQAEKLFYRVSEIHARAGRVNERIKPDLVLCLHLNAESWGAAEAPQFSPQNHLHILVNGCYSAVELEQADVRFEMLRRIFQRAHEQELPLAAAVADGMAFATGLPAYVYTTPNARRAAGNAHVYARNLLANRLYECPVVYLEPYVMNHEETYRRLIHGHWLGRTLIGGRLQTSALEDYAHGVVHGLTAYYQKHRRP
;
A
#
# COMPACT_ATOMS: atom_id res chain seq x y z
N PRO A 1 -15.14 -4.16 -25.82
CA PRO A 1 -14.12 -4.89 -26.58
C PRO A 1 -13.11 -3.89 -27.15
N PRO A 2 -11.79 -4.24 -27.20
CA PRO A 2 -10.77 -3.35 -27.72
C PRO A 2 -11.08 -3.07 -29.20
N GLN A 3 -11.09 -1.78 -29.54
CA GLN A 3 -11.17 -1.39 -30.94
C GLN A 3 -9.79 -1.60 -31.57
N ALA A 4 -9.73 -2.28 -32.71
CA ALA A 4 -8.50 -2.50 -33.44
C ALA A 4 -7.75 -1.17 -33.67
N GLY A 5 -6.46 -1.13 -33.33
CA GLY A 5 -5.61 0.06 -33.47
C GLY A 5 -5.58 1.02 -32.28
N ARG A 6 -6.35 0.78 -31.19
CA ARG A 6 -6.23 1.58 -29.97
C ARG A 6 -5.22 0.97 -28.98
N PRO A 7 -4.56 1.80 -28.17
CA PRO A 7 -3.72 1.33 -27.08
C PRO A 7 -4.48 0.40 -26.12
N VAL A 8 -3.78 -0.55 -25.52
CA VAL A 8 -4.38 -1.66 -24.73
C VAL A 8 -5.21 -1.21 -23.52
N LEU A 9 -4.94 -0.02 -22.97
CA LEU A 9 -5.62 0.53 -21.79
C LEU A 9 -6.51 1.73 -22.11
N SER A 10 -6.82 2.01 -23.38
CA SER A 10 -7.40 3.28 -23.87
C SER A 10 -8.81 3.61 -23.35
N ASP A 11 -9.49 2.71 -22.69
CA ASP A 11 -10.83 2.93 -22.13
C ASP A 11 -10.89 2.67 -20.62
N LEU A 12 -9.73 2.67 -19.99
CA LEU A 12 -9.60 2.48 -18.55
C LEU A 12 -9.29 3.79 -17.84
N LYS A 13 -10.00 4.00 -16.74
CA LYS A 13 -9.66 4.98 -15.74
C LYS A 13 -9.06 4.27 -14.52
N ILE A 14 -7.79 4.53 -14.24
CA ILE A 14 -7.03 3.88 -13.18
C ILE A 14 -6.70 4.91 -12.11
N ALA A 15 -7.06 4.63 -10.85
CA ALA A 15 -6.58 5.40 -9.71
C ALA A 15 -5.32 4.74 -9.14
N LEU A 16 -4.28 5.54 -8.94
CA LEU A 16 -3.08 5.15 -8.21
C LEU A 16 -3.16 5.75 -6.81
N ASP A 17 -3.18 4.89 -5.80
CA ASP A 17 -3.20 5.29 -4.39
C ASP A 17 -1.81 5.08 -3.78
N PRO A 18 -0.95 6.12 -3.73
CA PRO A 18 0.34 6.03 -3.06
C PRO A 18 0.14 5.82 -1.57
N GLY A 19 0.56 4.67 -1.06
CA GLY A 19 0.44 4.33 0.35
C GLY A 19 1.10 5.34 1.27
N HIS A 20 0.67 5.40 2.51
CA HIS A 20 1.14 6.33 3.53
C HIS A 20 1.05 7.81 3.10
N ILE A 21 1.47 8.73 3.95
CA ILE A 21 1.48 10.17 3.65
C ILE A 21 2.88 10.62 3.23
N GLY A 22 3.91 10.21 3.99
CA GLY A 22 5.30 10.59 3.74
C GLY A 22 5.63 12.00 4.25
N GLY A 23 6.75 12.55 3.79
CA GLY A 23 7.21 13.88 4.17
C GLY A 23 7.34 14.06 5.68
N ALA A 24 6.81 15.16 6.21
CA ALA A 24 6.82 15.46 7.64
C ALA A 24 6.03 14.43 8.49
N TRP A 25 5.14 13.66 7.88
CA TRP A 25 4.26 12.70 8.54
C TRP A 25 4.87 11.31 8.71
N ALA A 26 5.91 10.97 7.96
CA ALA A 26 6.47 9.62 7.90
C ALA A 26 6.94 9.07 9.25
N ARG A 27 7.44 9.93 10.15
CA ARG A 27 7.84 9.51 11.52
C ARG A 27 6.64 9.16 12.39
N MET A 28 5.56 9.94 12.30
CA MET A 28 4.29 9.67 12.98
C MET A 28 3.68 8.34 12.50
N GLU A 29 3.72 8.09 11.20
CA GLU A 29 3.23 6.85 10.60
C GLU A 29 4.11 5.64 10.90
N GLU A 30 5.28 5.83 11.55
CA GLU A 30 6.30 4.79 11.73
C GLU A 30 6.78 4.19 10.39
N ARG A 31 6.89 5.07 9.37
CA ARG A 31 7.31 4.75 8.00
C ARG A 31 8.52 5.55 7.55
N PHE A 32 9.38 5.82 8.51
CA PHE A 32 10.67 6.48 8.34
C PHE A 32 11.79 5.54 8.76
N LEU A 33 12.72 5.26 7.85
CA LEU A 33 13.87 4.39 8.11
C LEU A 33 15.16 5.09 7.70
N SER A 34 16.17 5.08 8.57
CA SER A 34 17.50 5.63 8.28
C SER A 34 18.54 4.79 9.01
N PHE A 35 19.49 4.24 8.27
CA PHE A 35 20.65 3.55 8.83
C PHE A 35 21.85 4.49 9.01
N GLN A 36 21.88 5.58 8.25
CA GLN A 36 22.96 6.57 8.31
C GLN A 36 22.38 7.98 8.20
N PRO A 37 22.99 8.99 8.84
CA PRO A 37 22.57 10.37 8.69
C PRO A 37 22.52 10.81 7.23
N GLY A 38 21.40 11.38 6.82
CA GLY A 38 21.19 11.86 5.44
C GLY A 38 20.69 10.79 4.46
N GLU A 39 20.63 9.52 4.85
CA GLU A 39 20.17 8.41 4.02
C GLU A 39 18.80 7.87 4.50
N ALA A 40 17.86 8.77 4.70
CA ALA A 40 16.52 8.38 5.11
C ALA A 40 15.65 7.97 3.92
N ILE A 41 14.86 6.92 4.11
CA ILE A 41 13.76 6.56 3.23
C ILE A 41 12.42 6.68 3.96
N GLN A 42 11.41 7.07 3.21
CA GLN A 42 10.04 7.25 3.69
C GLN A 42 9.11 6.55 2.71
N GLU A 43 8.34 5.58 3.20
CA GLU A 43 7.49 4.77 2.34
C GLU A 43 6.52 5.61 1.51
N GLY A 44 5.88 6.61 2.14
CA GLY A 44 4.91 7.47 1.45
C GLY A 44 5.51 8.29 0.30
N ASP A 45 6.77 8.72 0.42
CA ASP A 45 7.45 9.45 -0.65
C ASP A 45 7.84 8.52 -1.80
N LEU A 46 8.35 7.33 -1.48
CA LEU A 46 8.71 6.32 -2.47
C LEU A 46 7.48 5.82 -3.24
N ALA A 47 6.36 5.59 -2.54
CA ALA A 47 5.08 5.24 -3.15
C ALA A 47 4.58 6.35 -4.09
N LEU A 48 4.73 7.61 -3.71
CA LEU A 48 4.35 8.75 -4.56
C LEU A 48 5.23 8.87 -5.81
N ILE A 49 6.53 8.67 -5.68
CA ILE A 49 7.46 8.65 -6.83
C ILE A 49 7.06 7.50 -7.77
N THR A 50 6.82 6.30 -7.24
CA THR A 50 6.38 5.14 -8.01
C THR A 50 5.06 5.42 -8.74
N ALA A 51 4.10 6.07 -8.08
CA ALA A 51 2.82 6.45 -8.68
C ALA A 51 3.00 7.39 -9.87
N ARG A 52 3.89 8.38 -9.79
CA ARG A 52 4.19 9.29 -10.90
C ARG A 52 4.82 8.56 -12.10
N VAL A 53 5.76 7.65 -11.84
CA VAL A 53 6.36 6.81 -12.91
C VAL A 53 5.30 5.94 -13.57
N LEU A 54 4.42 5.32 -12.78
CA LEU A 54 3.30 4.52 -13.30
C LEU A 54 2.29 5.36 -14.07
N GLN A 55 1.97 6.56 -13.59
CA GLN A 55 1.05 7.47 -14.26
C GLN A 55 1.49 7.75 -15.70
N GLU A 56 2.75 8.11 -15.90
CA GLU A 56 3.31 8.37 -17.23
C GLU A 56 3.23 7.15 -18.14
N ARG A 57 3.58 5.97 -17.63
CA ARG A 57 3.62 4.73 -18.41
C ARG A 57 2.25 4.19 -18.79
N LEU A 58 1.32 4.21 -17.84
CA LEU A 58 -0.05 3.74 -18.08
C LEU A 58 -0.79 4.71 -18.99
N ALA A 59 -0.55 6.02 -18.87
CA ALA A 59 -1.07 7.03 -19.80
C ALA A 59 -0.54 6.84 -21.23
N ALA A 60 0.74 6.49 -21.39
CA ALA A 60 1.30 6.15 -22.70
C ALA A 60 0.65 4.91 -23.35
N LEU A 61 0.05 4.02 -22.54
CA LEU A 61 -0.75 2.87 -22.98
C LEU A 61 -2.24 3.19 -23.15
N GLY A 62 -2.61 4.48 -23.01
CA GLY A 62 -3.94 5.00 -23.30
C GLY A 62 -4.88 5.11 -22.11
N ALA A 63 -4.46 4.76 -20.89
CA ALA A 63 -5.30 4.89 -19.70
C ALA A 63 -5.47 6.35 -19.27
N GLU A 64 -6.64 6.70 -18.75
CA GLU A 64 -6.81 7.87 -17.89
C GLU A 64 -6.29 7.52 -16.50
N VAL A 65 -5.24 8.18 -16.02
CA VAL A 65 -4.60 7.84 -14.75
C VAL A 65 -4.67 9.00 -13.77
N VAL A 66 -5.27 8.77 -12.61
CA VAL A 66 -5.47 9.78 -11.56
C VAL A 66 -4.78 9.33 -10.27
N LEU A 67 -3.99 10.23 -9.67
CA LEU A 67 -3.40 9.99 -8.36
C LEU A 67 -4.41 10.32 -7.26
N VAL A 68 -4.59 9.42 -6.30
CA VAL A 68 -5.43 9.67 -5.12
C VAL A 68 -4.81 10.74 -4.23
N ARG A 69 -3.48 10.78 -4.18
CA ARG A 69 -2.67 11.78 -3.49
C ARG A 69 -1.53 12.26 -4.40
N GLU A 70 -1.34 13.57 -4.53
CA GLU A 70 -0.35 14.18 -5.44
C GLU A 70 0.86 14.78 -4.72
N GLN A 71 0.75 14.98 -3.41
CA GLN A 71 1.80 15.59 -2.57
C GLN A 71 2.01 14.71 -1.32
N PRO A 72 3.14 14.85 -0.60
CA PRO A 72 3.38 14.20 0.69
C PRO A 72 2.58 14.88 1.81
N GLU A 73 1.28 15.02 1.60
CA GLU A 73 0.31 15.64 2.50
C GLU A 73 -0.93 14.75 2.61
N PRO A 74 -1.63 14.74 3.76
CA PRO A 74 -2.83 13.94 3.94
C PRO A 74 -3.97 14.45 3.07
N VAL A 75 -4.81 13.52 2.63
CA VAL A 75 -6.07 13.81 1.92
C VAL A 75 -7.16 14.26 2.91
N THR A 76 -7.14 13.71 4.13
CA THR A 76 -8.05 14.12 5.19
C THR A 76 -7.77 15.55 5.68
N LEU A 77 -8.83 16.27 6.01
CA LEU A 77 -8.74 17.59 6.62
C LEU A 77 -8.55 17.52 8.14
N GLN A 78 -8.87 16.37 8.76
CA GLN A 78 -8.64 16.16 10.18
C GLN A 78 -7.14 16.14 10.51
N ARG A 79 -6.83 16.42 11.77
CA ARG A 79 -5.48 16.31 12.33
C ARG A 79 -5.56 15.50 13.63
N PRO A 80 -4.45 14.96 14.15
CA PRO A 80 -4.48 14.18 15.39
C PRO A 80 -5.17 14.91 16.55
N GLY A 81 -5.00 16.22 16.65
CA GLY A 81 -5.67 17.04 17.68
C GLY A 81 -7.19 16.99 17.62
N ASP A 82 -7.78 16.83 16.44
CA ASP A 82 -9.23 16.74 16.25
C ASP A 82 -9.79 15.39 16.71
N LEU A 83 -8.93 14.39 16.88
CA LEU A 83 -9.29 13.00 17.19
C LEU A 83 -9.01 12.60 18.66
N MET A 84 -8.59 13.55 19.49
CA MET A 84 -8.24 13.30 20.90
C MET A 84 -9.40 12.76 21.73
N ALA A 85 -10.62 13.25 21.48
CA ALA A 85 -11.82 12.80 22.19
C ALA A 85 -12.16 11.35 21.83
N GLU A 86 -12.08 10.98 20.55
CA GLU A 86 -12.31 9.62 20.08
C GLU A 86 -11.22 8.67 20.60
N ALA A 87 -9.96 9.11 20.61
CA ALA A 87 -8.85 8.39 21.19
C ALA A 87 -9.07 8.09 22.69
N ALA A 88 -9.64 9.04 23.44
CA ALA A 88 -9.96 8.87 24.86
C ALA A 88 -11.03 7.80 25.08
N GLU A 89 -12.09 7.77 24.26
CA GLU A 89 -13.12 6.74 24.37
C GLU A 89 -12.58 5.35 24.04
N ILE A 90 -11.75 5.20 23.01
CA ILE A 90 -11.08 3.92 22.69
C ILE A 90 -10.25 3.43 23.87
N LEU A 91 -9.43 4.29 24.47
CA LEU A 91 -8.60 3.91 25.62
C LEU A 91 -9.45 3.52 26.83
N LYS A 92 -10.56 4.22 27.07
CA LYS A 92 -11.50 3.90 28.11
C LYS A 92 -12.17 2.53 27.90
N GLU A 93 -12.56 2.19 26.66
CA GLU A 93 -13.08 0.86 26.31
C GLU A 93 -12.03 -0.24 26.51
N MET A 94 -10.74 0.07 26.35
CA MET A 94 -9.62 -0.81 26.69
C MET A 94 -9.34 -0.89 28.20
N GLY A 95 -10.11 -0.18 29.04
CA GLY A 95 -9.94 -0.14 30.49
C GLY A 95 -8.89 0.86 30.99
N ILE A 96 -8.40 1.74 30.14
CA ILE A 96 -7.39 2.75 30.47
C ILE A 96 -8.09 4.06 30.80
N LEU A 97 -8.40 4.29 32.07
CA LEU A 97 -9.23 5.41 32.50
C LEU A 97 -8.46 6.75 32.61
N ASN A 98 -7.15 6.72 32.81
CA ASN A 98 -6.30 7.89 32.95
C ASN A 98 -5.06 7.79 32.06
N PRO A 99 -5.24 7.85 30.73
CA PRO A 99 -4.12 7.72 29.79
C PRO A 99 -3.20 8.95 29.87
N ALA A 100 -1.90 8.72 29.70
CA ALA A 100 -0.95 9.81 29.51
C ALA A 100 -1.27 10.60 28.23
N GLN A 101 -1.04 11.90 28.27
CA GLN A 101 -1.31 12.79 27.10
C GLN A 101 -0.33 12.53 25.95
N SER A 102 0.96 12.34 26.24
CA SER A 102 2.03 12.17 25.27
C SER A 102 2.78 10.87 25.51
N TYR A 103 3.39 10.34 24.46
CA TYR A 103 4.29 9.18 24.54
C TYR A 103 5.78 9.58 24.64
N GLU A 104 6.10 10.85 24.88
CA GLU A 104 7.49 11.29 25.05
C GLU A 104 8.20 10.47 26.13
N GLY A 105 9.32 9.83 25.78
CA GLY A 105 10.07 8.95 26.69
C GLY A 105 9.44 7.57 26.93
N LEU A 106 8.32 7.25 26.30
CA LEU A 106 7.64 5.96 26.41
C LEU A 106 7.88 5.07 25.18
N ALA A 107 7.88 3.74 25.40
CA ALA A 107 8.01 2.74 24.36
C ALA A 107 7.03 1.57 24.56
N GLY A 108 6.88 0.72 23.54
CA GLY A 108 6.04 -0.49 23.61
C GLY A 108 4.59 -0.17 23.99
N ASP A 109 4.04 -0.99 24.89
CA ASP A 109 2.63 -0.87 25.32
C ASP A 109 2.35 0.46 26.03
N ALA A 110 3.30 0.98 26.79
CA ALA A 110 3.14 2.28 27.45
C ALA A 110 2.96 3.42 26.43
N LYS A 111 3.68 3.39 25.30
CA LYS A 111 3.50 4.32 24.18
C LYS A 111 2.11 4.16 23.58
N SER A 112 1.70 2.94 23.28
CA SER A 112 0.43 2.65 22.58
C SER A 112 -0.82 3.00 23.39
N GLN A 113 -0.69 3.12 24.73
CA GLN A 113 -1.75 3.46 25.67
C GLN A 113 -1.86 4.97 25.95
N THR A 114 -1.24 5.82 25.15
CA THR A 114 -1.32 7.28 25.28
C THR A 114 -2.37 7.87 24.35
N LEU A 115 -2.93 9.01 24.73
CA LEU A 115 -3.89 9.76 23.90
C LEU A 115 -3.28 10.18 22.57
N GLN A 116 -2.06 10.70 22.60
CA GLN A 116 -1.35 11.12 21.40
C GLN A 116 -1.21 9.97 20.41
N TRP A 117 -0.73 8.80 20.84
CA TRP A 117 -0.52 7.67 19.93
C TRP A 117 -1.84 7.16 19.33
N GLN A 118 -2.90 7.08 20.12
CA GLN A 118 -4.21 6.66 19.61
C GLN A 118 -4.80 7.68 18.64
N ALA A 119 -4.69 8.98 18.92
CA ALA A 119 -5.16 10.04 18.02
C ALA A 119 -4.38 10.06 16.69
N GLU A 120 -3.05 9.89 16.74
CA GLU A 120 -2.21 9.76 15.55
C GLU A 120 -2.60 8.51 14.73
N LYS A 121 -2.82 7.38 15.39
CA LYS A 121 -3.25 6.14 14.73
C LYS A 121 -4.63 6.29 14.07
N LEU A 122 -5.60 6.92 14.74
CA LEU A 122 -6.90 7.25 14.14
C LEU A 122 -6.74 8.16 12.92
N PHE A 123 -5.86 9.14 12.99
CA PHE A 123 -5.60 10.05 11.89
C PHE A 123 -5.09 9.31 10.65
N TYR A 124 -3.96 8.60 10.72
CA TYR A 124 -3.36 8.05 9.52
C TYR A 124 -3.89 6.68 9.09
N ARG A 125 -4.50 5.90 9.99
CA ARG A 125 -5.04 4.55 9.67
C ARG A 125 -6.54 4.53 9.43
N VAL A 126 -7.27 5.54 9.89
CA VAL A 126 -8.73 5.58 9.76
C VAL A 126 -9.15 6.79 8.95
N SER A 127 -8.99 8.00 9.49
CA SER A 127 -9.44 9.23 8.85
C SER A 127 -8.85 9.44 7.45
N GLU A 128 -7.55 9.23 7.29
CA GLU A 128 -6.88 9.35 6.00
C GLU A 128 -7.40 8.32 4.98
N ILE A 129 -7.58 7.06 5.38
CA ILE A 129 -8.05 6.02 4.48
C ILE A 129 -9.52 6.26 4.08
N HIS A 130 -10.38 6.70 5.01
CA HIS A 130 -11.75 7.09 4.68
C HIS A 130 -11.81 8.28 3.72
N ALA A 131 -10.97 9.29 3.92
CA ALA A 131 -10.90 10.45 3.02
C ALA A 131 -10.45 10.04 1.60
N ARG A 132 -9.47 9.15 1.49
CA ARG A 132 -9.04 8.57 0.20
C ARG A 132 -10.18 7.78 -0.44
N ALA A 133 -10.89 6.95 0.33
CA ALA A 133 -12.03 6.20 -0.17
C ALA A 133 -13.15 7.12 -0.68
N GLY A 134 -13.50 8.17 0.05
CA GLY A 134 -14.44 9.18 -0.42
C GLY A 134 -13.98 9.85 -1.72
N ARG A 135 -12.69 10.22 -1.81
CA ARG A 135 -12.12 10.79 -3.04
C ARG A 135 -12.22 9.81 -4.23
N VAL A 136 -11.92 8.54 -4.02
CA VAL A 136 -11.99 7.50 -5.06
C VAL A 136 -13.42 7.21 -5.47
N ASN A 137 -14.30 6.93 -4.51
CA ASN A 137 -15.67 6.45 -4.77
C ASN A 137 -16.60 7.55 -5.30
N GLU A 138 -16.43 8.80 -4.85
CA GLU A 138 -17.34 9.90 -5.18
C GLU A 138 -16.85 10.79 -6.32
N ARG A 139 -15.53 11.03 -6.38
CA ARG A 139 -14.95 12.02 -7.31
C ARG A 139 -14.23 11.37 -8.49
N ILE A 140 -13.29 10.44 -8.22
CA ILE A 140 -12.49 9.81 -9.28
C ILE A 140 -13.33 8.80 -10.04
N LYS A 141 -14.01 7.89 -9.34
CA LYS A 141 -14.83 6.79 -9.91
C LYS A 141 -14.05 5.98 -10.95
N PRO A 142 -12.94 5.35 -10.58
CA PRO A 142 -12.09 4.61 -11.49
C PRO A 142 -12.65 3.21 -11.77
N ASP A 143 -12.16 2.58 -12.84
CA ASP A 143 -12.40 1.17 -13.13
C ASP A 143 -11.55 0.24 -12.26
N LEU A 144 -10.44 0.76 -11.71
CA LEU A 144 -9.45 0.02 -10.93
C LEU A 144 -8.68 0.96 -9.99
N VAL A 145 -8.42 0.51 -8.77
CA VAL A 145 -7.42 1.13 -7.87
C VAL A 145 -6.21 0.22 -7.71
N LEU A 146 -5.03 0.81 -7.83
CA LEU A 146 -3.77 0.20 -7.43
C LEU A 146 -3.25 0.91 -6.18
N CYS A 147 -3.23 0.21 -5.05
CA CYS A 147 -2.61 0.70 -3.82
C CYS A 147 -1.11 0.36 -3.85
N LEU A 148 -0.27 1.37 -3.80
CA LEU A 148 1.17 1.24 -3.97
C LEU A 148 1.87 1.35 -2.62
N HIS A 149 2.46 0.26 -2.17
CA HIS A 149 3.19 0.17 -0.92
C HIS A 149 4.56 -0.48 -1.11
N LEU A 150 5.38 -0.44 -0.08
CA LEU A 150 6.58 -1.24 0.08
C LEU A 150 6.52 -1.92 1.44
N ASN A 151 7.06 -3.12 1.56
CA ASN A 151 7.06 -3.83 2.82
C ASN A 151 8.25 -3.43 3.70
N ALA A 152 8.14 -3.75 4.97
CA ALA A 152 9.24 -3.66 5.93
C ALA A 152 9.14 -4.81 6.93
N GLU A 153 10.27 -5.37 7.29
CA GLU A 153 10.40 -6.27 8.42
C GLU A 153 10.82 -5.48 9.67
N SER A 154 10.75 -6.12 10.83
CA SER A 154 11.24 -5.48 12.06
C SER A 154 12.70 -5.05 11.91
N TRP A 155 13.00 -3.79 12.16
CA TRP A 155 14.35 -3.24 12.11
C TRP A 155 14.98 -2.96 13.48
N GLY A 156 14.34 -3.43 14.56
CA GLY A 156 14.86 -3.25 15.92
C GLY A 156 14.60 -1.86 16.50
N ALA A 157 15.51 -1.38 17.34
CA ALA A 157 15.40 -0.07 17.96
C ALA A 157 15.75 1.06 16.94
N ALA A 158 15.09 2.19 17.06
CA ALA A 158 15.33 3.34 16.17
C ALA A 158 16.77 3.86 16.23
N GLU A 159 17.42 3.70 17.38
CA GLU A 159 18.81 4.12 17.64
C GLU A 159 19.85 3.14 17.06
N ALA A 160 19.44 1.90 16.80
CA ALA A 160 20.30 0.84 16.26
C ALA A 160 19.52 -0.05 15.28
N PRO A 161 19.07 0.50 14.14
CA PRO A 161 18.29 -0.25 13.17
C PRO A 161 19.13 -1.37 12.55
N GLN A 162 18.47 -2.50 12.26
CA GLN A 162 19.10 -3.67 11.68
C GLN A 162 18.51 -3.99 10.31
N PHE A 163 19.36 -4.43 9.39
CA PHE A 163 18.90 -4.97 8.12
C PHE A 163 18.21 -6.32 8.30
N SER A 164 17.16 -6.51 7.54
CA SER A 164 16.49 -7.80 7.40
C SER A 164 17.18 -8.64 6.33
N PRO A 165 17.36 -9.95 6.55
CA PRO A 165 17.81 -10.86 5.50
C PRO A 165 16.70 -11.19 4.50
N GLN A 166 15.45 -10.84 4.78
CA GLN A 166 14.30 -11.15 3.94
C GLN A 166 14.05 -10.06 2.93
N ASN A 167 13.72 -10.48 1.70
CA ASN A 167 13.24 -9.61 0.65
C ASN A 167 12.22 -10.38 -0.19
N HIS A 168 11.02 -9.85 -0.37
CA HIS A 168 9.91 -10.60 -0.94
C HIS A 168 8.87 -9.68 -1.57
N LEU A 169 7.91 -10.32 -2.26
CA LEU A 169 6.76 -9.69 -2.90
C LEU A 169 5.49 -10.39 -2.46
N HIS A 170 4.45 -9.64 -2.16
CA HIS A 170 3.09 -10.13 -2.12
C HIS A 170 2.10 -9.08 -2.65
N ILE A 171 0.98 -9.58 -3.15
CA ILE A 171 -0.14 -8.80 -3.66
C ILE A 171 -1.35 -9.15 -2.82
N LEU A 172 -2.09 -8.14 -2.40
CA LEU A 172 -3.25 -8.34 -1.54
C LEU A 172 -4.54 -7.98 -2.27
N VAL A 173 -5.54 -8.82 -2.09
CA VAL A 173 -6.93 -8.58 -2.47
C VAL A 173 -7.81 -8.63 -1.23
N ASN A 174 -9.03 -8.09 -1.31
CA ASN A 174 -9.96 -8.13 -0.19
C ASN A 174 -10.38 -9.56 0.16
N GLY A 175 -10.47 -9.88 1.46
CA GLY A 175 -10.93 -11.17 1.96
C GLY A 175 -10.27 -11.57 3.28
N CYS A 176 -10.44 -12.83 3.68
CA CYS A 176 -9.85 -13.40 4.90
C CYS A 176 -10.20 -12.62 6.19
N TYR A 177 -11.50 -12.45 6.42
CA TYR A 177 -12.02 -11.80 7.65
C TYR A 177 -11.92 -12.74 8.83
N SER A 178 -11.44 -12.25 9.97
CA SER A 178 -11.47 -12.97 11.25
C SER A 178 -12.84 -12.87 11.92
N ALA A 179 -13.12 -13.77 12.87
CA ALA A 179 -14.37 -13.73 13.64
C ALA A 179 -14.53 -12.40 14.41
N VAL A 180 -13.43 -11.90 15.00
CA VAL A 180 -13.43 -10.63 15.75
C VAL A 180 -13.71 -9.43 14.84
N GLU A 181 -13.14 -9.39 13.63
CA GLU A 181 -13.47 -8.35 12.66
C GLU A 181 -14.94 -8.39 12.24
N LEU A 182 -15.51 -9.58 12.13
CA LEU A 182 -16.93 -9.75 11.78
C LEU A 182 -17.91 -9.43 12.93
N GLU A 183 -17.45 -9.16 14.14
CA GLU A 183 -18.27 -8.59 15.21
C GLU A 183 -18.60 -7.10 14.95
N GLN A 184 -17.81 -6.43 14.12
CA GLN A 184 -18.03 -5.02 13.76
C GLN A 184 -19.05 -4.91 12.62
N ALA A 185 -20.05 -4.06 12.81
CA ALA A 185 -21.18 -3.93 11.87
C ALA A 185 -20.76 -3.36 10.50
N ASP A 186 -19.84 -2.38 10.51
CA ASP A 186 -19.27 -1.76 9.31
C ASP A 186 -18.48 -2.77 8.49
N VAL A 187 -17.67 -3.61 9.14
CA VAL A 187 -16.89 -4.67 8.48
C VAL A 187 -17.82 -5.68 7.79
N ARG A 188 -18.91 -6.10 8.48
CA ARG A 188 -19.92 -6.99 7.86
C ARG A 188 -20.59 -6.33 6.67
N PHE A 189 -20.97 -5.08 6.80
CA PHE A 189 -21.63 -4.32 5.72
C PHE A 189 -20.71 -4.27 4.48
N GLU A 190 -19.46 -3.86 4.66
CA GLU A 190 -18.50 -3.77 3.56
C GLU A 190 -18.18 -5.14 2.94
N MET A 191 -18.04 -6.18 3.76
CA MET A 191 -17.86 -7.54 3.27
C MET A 191 -19.03 -7.98 2.39
N LEU A 192 -20.29 -7.78 2.84
CA LEU A 192 -21.45 -8.13 2.06
C LEU A 192 -21.53 -7.33 0.77
N ARG A 193 -21.26 -6.01 0.81
CA ARG A 193 -21.18 -5.16 -0.38
C ARG A 193 -20.19 -5.73 -1.40
N ARG A 194 -18.98 -6.08 -0.99
CA ARG A 194 -17.94 -6.66 -1.86
C ARG A 194 -18.36 -8.01 -2.46
N ILE A 195 -19.08 -8.84 -1.69
CA ILE A 195 -19.63 -10.12 -2.18
C ILE A 195 -20.71 -9.86 -3.24
N PHE A 196 -21.68 -8.98 -2.98
CA PHE A 196 -22.74 -8.67 -3.94
C PHE A 196 -22.24 -8.01 -5.22
N GLN A 197 -21.19 -7.21 -5.12
CA GLN A 197 -20.50 -6.64 -6.28
C GLN A 197 -19.68 -7.66 -7.06
N ARG A 198 -19.46 -8.86 -6.52
CA ARG A 198 -18.62 -9.93 -7.11
C ARG A 198 -17.20 -9.43 -7.41
N ALA A 199 -16.69 -8.52 -6.57
CA ALA A 199 -15.41 -7.83 -6.79
C ALA A 199 -14.24 -8.83 -7.00
N HIS A 200 -14.25 -9.93 -6.25
CA HIS A 200 -13.22 -10.98 -6.34
C HIS A 200 -13.06 -11.59 -7.73
N GLU A 201 -14.10 -11.63 -8.55
CA GLU A 201 -14.04 -12.19 -9.91
C GLU A 201 -13.18 -11.37 -10.86
N GLN A 202 -13.07 -10.07 -10.59
CA GLN A 202 -12.18 -9.15 -11.32
C GLN A 202 -10.83 -9.03 -10.64
N GLU A 203 -10.79 -8.95 -9.31
CA GLU A 203 -9.57 -8.75 -8.54
C GLU A 203 -8.61 -9.94 -8.61
N LEU A 204 -9.10 -11.18 -8.48
CA LEU A 204 -8.23 -12.35 -8.43
C LEU A 204 -7.42 -12.56 -9.71
N PRO A 205 -8.02 -12.59 -10.93
CA PRO A 205 -7.24 -12.78 -12.15
C PRO A 205 -6.34 -11.59 -12.47
N LEU A 206 -6.76 -10.37 -12.12
CA LEU A 206 -5.96 -9.17 -12.28
C LEU A 206 -4.74 -9.18 -11.34
N ALA A 207 -4.96 -9.47 -10.05
CA ALA A 207 -3.89 -9.58 -9.06
C ALA A 207 -2.87 -10.67 -9.43
N ALA A 208 -3.34 -11.81 -9.95
CA ALA A 208 -2.44 -12.86 -10.42
C ALA A 208 -1.54 -12.39 -11.57
N ALA A 209 -2.12 -11.72 -12.57
CA ALA A 209 -1.34 -11.21 -13.70
C ALA A 209 -0.34 -10.11 -13.28
N VAL A 210 -0.74 -9.22 -12.36
CA VAL A 210 0.16 -8.20 -11.81
C VAL A 210 1.27 -8.85 -10.97
N ALA A 211 0.94 -9.87 -10.16
CA ALA A 211 1.91 -10.62 -9.38
C ALA A 211 2.97 -11.29 -10.26
N ASP A 212 2.55 -11.94 -11.35
CA ASP A 212 3.46 -12.57 -12.31
C ASP A 212 4.38 -11.54 -12.99
N GLY A 213 3.82 -10.39 -13.39
CA GLY A 213 4.59 -9.29 -13.97
C GLY A 213 5.61 -8.70 -13.00
N MET A 214 5.23 -8.51 -11.74
CA MET A 214 6.11 -8.00 -10.70
C MET A 214 7.18 -9.03 -10.30
N ALA A 215 6.83 -10.30 -10.14
CA ALA A 215 7.80 -11.36 -9.86
C ALA A 215 8.84 -11.48 -10.98
N PHE A 216 8.42 -11.36 -12.24
CA PHE A 216 9.33 -11.34 -13.39
C PHE A 216 10.28 -10.14 -13.37
N ALA A 217 9.75 -8.93 -13.11
CA ALA A 217 10.54 -7.69 -13.17
C ALA A 217 11.49 -7.54 -11.97
N THR A 218 11.07 -7.98 -10.78
CA THR A 218 11.84 -7.79 -9.54
C THR A 218 12.72 -8.98 -9.17
N GLY A 219 12.38 -10.18 -9.63
CA GLY A 219 13.00 -11.43 -9.21
C GLY A 219 12.72 -11.82 -7.75
N LEU A 220 11.79 -11.14 -7.09
CA LEU A 220 11.52 -11.35 -5.67
C LEU A 220 10.74 -12.65 -5.43
N PRO A 221 11.09 -13.42 -4.39
CA PRO A 221 10.31 -14.58 -3.98
C PRO A 221 8.97 -14.14 -3.36
N ALA A 222 8.03 -15.08 -3.31
CA ALA A 222 6.76 -14.86 -2.62
C ALA A 222 6.95 -14.74 -1.11
N TYR A 223 6.25 -13.79 -0.49
CA TYR A 223 6.11 -13.76 0.96
C TYR A 223 5.32 -14.98 1.45
N VAL A 224 5.63 -15.45 2.64
CA VAL A 224 4.89 -16.57 3.27
C VAL A 224 4.31 -16.09 4.59
N TYR A 225 3.00 -15.89 4.63
CA TYR A 225 2.30 -15.58 5.87
C TYR A 225 2.32 -16.76 6.83
N THR A 226 2.71 -16.50 8.07
CA THR A 226 2.70 -17.46 9.18
C THR A 226 1.51 -17.25 10.13
N THR A 227 0.75 -16.18 9.93
CA THR A 227 -0.40 -15.79 10.74
C THR A 227 -1.72 -16.05 9.98
N PRO A 228 -2.86 -16.28 10.69
CA PRO A 228 -4.13 -16.62 10.05
C PRO A 228 -4.85 -15.44 9.38
N ASN A 229 -4.30 -14.23 9.45
CA ASN A 229 -4.91 -12.99 8.93
C ASN A 229 -4.79 -12.81 7.41
N ALA A 230 -4.15 -13.76 6.72
CA ALA A 230 -4.08 -13.78 5.27
C ALA A 230 -4.13 -15.22 4.75
N ARG A 231 -4.72 -15.41 3.57
CA ARG A 231 -4.83 -16.71 2.90
C ARG A 231 -4.44 -16.59 1.45
N ARG A 232 -3.71 -17.58 0.93
CA ARG A 232 -3.38 -17.64 -0.51
C ARG A 232 -4.64 -17.60 -1.36
N ALA A 233 -4.58 -16.85 -2.45
CA ALA A 233 -5.68 -16.63 -3.36
C ALA A 233 -5.20 -16.75 -4.83
N ALA A 234 -6.15 -16.80 -5.78
CA ALA A 234 -5.93 -16.81 -7.21
C ALA A 234 -5.04 -17.96 -7.75
N GLY A 235 -4.73 -18.98 -6.94
CA GLY A 235 -3.78 -20.03 -7.33
C GLY A 235 -2.34 -19.56 -7.57
N ASN A 236 -2.00 -18.33 -7.16
CA ASN A 236 -0.71 -17.69 -7.33
C ASN A 236 0.04 -17.62 -5.99
N ALA A 237 1.34 -17.93 -5.99
CA ALA A 237 2.14 -17.95 -4.76
C ALA A 237 2.29 -16.56 -4.11
N HIS A 238 2.21 -15.48 -4.90
CA HIS A 238 2.38 -14.11 -4.45
C HIS A 238 1.05 -13.42 -4.07
N VAL A 239 -0.12 -14.04 -4.34
CA VAL A 239 -1.42 -13.41 -4.11
C VAL A 239 -2.07 -13.94 -2.84
N TYR A 240 -2.50 -13.01 -1.98
CA TYR A 240 -3.18 -13.32 -0.73
C TYR A 240 -4.47 -12.50 -0.58
N ALA A 241 -5.50 -13.13 -0.02
CA ALA A 241 -6.66 -12.43 0.50
C ALA A 241 -6.37 -11.97 1.93
N ARG A 242 -6.58 -10.68 2.20
CA ARG A 242 -6.41 -10.06 3.52
C ARG A 242 -7.40 -8.92 3.68
N ASN A 243 -8.02 -8.82 4.86
CA ASN A 243 -8.87 -7.69 5.20
C ASN A 243 -8.00 -6.47 5.57
N LEU A 244 -7.96 -5.48 4.68
CA LEU A 244 -7.39 -4.16 4.94
C LEU A 244 -8.47 -3.10 4.74
N LEU A 245 -8.39 -2.01 5.52
CA LEU A 245 -9.40 -0.95 5.44
C LEU A 245 -9.50 -0.37 4.01
N ALA A 246 -8.38 -0.05 3.38
CA ALA A 246 -8.37 0.50 2.03
C ALA A 246 -9.02 -0.43 1.00
N ASN A 247 -8.62 -1.70 0.93
CA ASN A 247 -9.17 -2.63 -0.06
C ASN A 247 -10.64 -3.04 0.23
N ARG A 248 -11.14 -2.77 1.43
CA ARG A 248 -12.54 -2.95 1.81
C ARG A 248 -13.41 -1.77 1.41
N LEU A 249 -12.91 -0.54 1.57
CA LEU A 249 -13.68 0.68 1.38
C LEU A 249 -13.85 1.12 -0.08
N TYR A 250 -12.90 0.81 -0.96
CA TYR A 250 -13.02 1.16 -2.38
C TYR A 250 -14.12 0.36 -3.07
N GLU A 251 -14.96 1.03 -3.86
CA GLU A 251 -16.13 0.41 -4.50
C GLU A 251 -15.84 -0.23 -5.86
N CYS A 252 -14.67 -0.01 -6.41
CA CYS A 252 -14.17 -0.65 -7.62
C CYS A 252 -13.21 -1.80 -7.29
N PRO A 253 -12.77 -2.60 -8.27
CA PRO A 253 -11.68 -3.57 -8.10
C PRO A 253 -10.41 -2.92 -7.54
N VAL A 254 -9.77 -3.59 -6.58
CA VAL A 254 -8.56 -3.11 -5.90
C VAL A 254 -7.47 -4.16 -5.94
N VAL A 255 -6.26 -3.75 -6.27
CA VAL A 255 -5.05 -4.56 -6.12
C VAL A 255 -4.05 -3.80 -5.25
N TYR A 256 -3.66 -4.41 -4.15
CA TYR A 256 -2.76 -3.83 -3.17
C TYR A 256 -1.37 -4.45 -3.33
N LEU A 257 -0.35 -3.64 -3.54
CA LEU A 257 0.98 -4.05 -3.99
C LEU A 257 2.02 -3.83 -2.88
N GLU A 258 2.73 -4.88 -2.51
CA GLU A 258 3.72 -4.92 -1.43
C GLU A 258 5.03 -5.59 -1.89
N PRO A 259 5.74 -5.05 -2.88
CA PRO A 259 7.06 -5.55 -3.23
C PRO A 259 8.13 -4.98 -2.32
N TYR A 260 9.25 -5.66 -2.26
CA TYR A 260 10.46 -5.28 -1.55
C TYR A 260 10.28 -5.18 -0.03
N VAL A 261 11.37 -5.41 0.67
CA VAL A 261 11.51 -5.10 2.10
C VAL A 261 12.46 -3.91 2.21
N MET A 262 11.94 -2.76 2.65
CA MET A 262 12.69 -1.49 2.66
C MET A 262 13.98 -1.57 3.49
N ASN A 263 13.97 -2.35 4.57
CA ASN A 263 15.14 -2.61 5.40
C ASN A 263 15.93 -3.87 5.03
N HIS A 264 15.76 -4.42 3.82
CA HIS A 264 16.73 -5.34 3.24
C HIS A 264 17.91 -4.55 2.65
N GLU A 265 19.14 -4.90 2.96
CA GLU A 265 20.30 -4.07 2.68
C GLU A 265 20.43 -3.64 1.22
N GLU A 266 20.31 -4.57 0.26
CA GLU A 266 20.37 -4.24 -1.16
C GLU A 266 19.19 -3.37 -1.61
N THR A 267 18.00 -3.64 -1.12
CA THR A 267 16.81 -2.83 -1.39
C THR A 267 16.99 -1.42 -0.85
N TYR A 268 17.38 -1.28 0.42
CA TYR A 268 17.64 0.02 1.05
C TYR A 268 18.63 0.86 0.24
N ARG A 269 19.76 0.28 -0.16
CA ARG A 269 20.77 0.94 -0.98
C ARG A 269 20.23 1.43 -2.33
N ARG A 270 19.28 0.71 -2.92
CA ARG A 270 18.59 1.14 -4.15
C ARG A 270 17.57 2.26 -3.87
N LEU A 271 16.82 2.16 -2.79
CA LEU A 271 15.75 3.11 -2.44
C LEU A 271 16.28 4.50 -2.04
N ILE A 272 17.44 4.60 -1.35
CA ILE A 272 18.05 5.90 -1.02
C ILE A 272 18.46 6.69 -2.26
N HIS A 273 18.68 6.04 -3.40
CA HIS A 273 18.98 6.70 -4.68
C HIS A 273 17.71 7.13 -5.43
N GLY A 274 16.51 6.77 -4.92
CA GLY A 274 15.23 7.11 -5.54
C GLY A 274 15.02 6.44 -6.89
N HIS A 275 14.44 7.18 -7.83
CA HIS A 275 14.16 6.71 -9.18
C HIS A 275 15.23 7.17 -10.18
N TRP A 276 15.70 6.26 -11.02
CA TRP A 276 16.58 6.54 -12.17
C TRP A 276 16.30 5.59 -13.32
N LEU A 277 16.63 6.01 -14.53
CA LEU A 277 16.54 5.19 -15.74
C LEU A 277 17.88 4.50 -16.05
N GLY A 278 17.80 3.31 -16.62
CA GLY A 278 18.96 2.50 -16.95
C GLY A 278 19.57 1.82 -15.74
N ARG A 279 20.88 1.56 -15.79
CA ARG A 279 21.62 0.87 -14.73
C ARG A 279 22.67 1.76 -14.10
N THR A 280 22.74 1.75 -12.78
CA THR A 280 23.70 2.49 -11.96
C THR A 280 24.48 1.51 -11.07
N LEU A 281 25.70 1.85 -10.74
CA LEU A 281 26.55 1.04 -9.86
C LEU A 281 26.13 1.26 -8.41
N ILE A 282 25.44 0.29 -7.82
CA ILE A 282 24.99 0.28 -6.43
C ILE A 282 25.58 -0.94 -5.73
N GLY A 283 26.30 -0.72 -4.63
CA GLY A 283 26.92 -1.81 -3.86
C GLY A 283 27.87 -2.69 -4.68
N GLY A 284 28.57 -2.11 -5.68
CA GLY A 284 29.48 -2.83 -6.56
C GLY A 284 28.82 -3.62 -7.70
N ARG A 285 27.51 -3.49 -7.90
CA ARG A 285 26.74 -4.14 -8.98
C ARG A 285 25.99 -3.12 -9.83
N LEU A 286 25.89 -3.38 -11.13
CA LEU A 286 25.03 -2.60 -12.03
C LEU A 286 23.57 -3.01 -11.82
N GLN A 287 22.77 -2.09 -11.28
CA GLN A 287 21.38 -2.32 -10.91
C GLN A 287 20.43 -1.27 -11.52
N THR A 288 19.21 -1.66 -11.80
CA THR A 288 18.09 -0.78 -12.10
C THR A 288 17.54 -0.15 -10.82
N SER A 289 16.77 0.93 -10.93
CA SER A 289 16.01 1.47 -9.79
C SER A 289 14.97 0.45 -9.31
N ALA A 290 14.82 0.29 -7.99
CA ALA A 290 13.77 -0.56 -7.43
C ALA A 290 12.37 -0.07 -7.83
N LEU A 291 12.19 1.26 -7.89
CA LEU A 291 10.92 1.88 -8.30
C LEU A 291 10.65 1.68 -9.80
N GLU A 292 11.71 1.60 -10.60
CA GLU A 292 11.64 1.28 -12.03
C GLU A 292 11.18 -0.17 -12.26
N ASP A 293 11.77 -1.12 -11.54
CA ASP A 293 11.39 -2.53 -11.63
C ASP A 293 9.95 -2.74 -11.13
N TYR A 294 9.55 -2.02 -10.07
CA TYR A 294 8.18 -1.99 -9.57
C TYR A 294 7.21 -1.55 -10.67
N ALA A 295 7.45 -0.37 -11.26
CA ALA A 295 6.59 0.18 -12.29
C ALA A 295 6.53 -0.72 -13.53
N HIS A 296 7.68 -1.27 -13.95
CA HIS A 296 7.75 -2.20 -15.06
C HIS A 296 6.89 -3.45 -14.82
N GLY A 297 7.00 -4.05 -13.64
CA GLY A 297 6.22 -5.24 -13.26
C GLY A 297 4.72 -5.01 -13.31
N VAL A 298 4.26 -3.88 -12.75
CA VAL A 298 2.83 -3.50 -12.78
C VAL A 298 2.34 -3.29 -14.20
N VAL A 299 3.06 -2.52 -15.00
CA VAL A 299 2.70 -2.26 -16.41
C VAL A 299 2.64 -3.55 -17.21
N HIS A 300 3.63 -4.44 -17.04
CA HIS A 300 3.67 -5.73 -17.72
C HIS A 300 2.45 -6.59 -17.35
N GLY A 301 2.14 -6.72 -16.04
CA GLY A 301 1.02 -7.53 -15.57
C GLY A 301 -0.33 -7.00 -16.05
N LEU A 302 -0.57 -5.68 -15.94
CA LEU A 302 -1.80 -5.04 -16.45
C LEU A 302 -1.96 -5.24 -17.95
N THR A 303 -0.90 -5.01 -18.71
CA THR A 303 -0.92 -5.18 -20.16
C THR A 303 -1.26 -6.62 -20.55
N ALA A 304 -0.61 -7.60 -19.92
CA ALA A 304 -0.87 -9.02 -20.16
C ALA A 304 -2.34 -9.41 -19.83
N TYR A 305 -2.85 -8.91 -18.70
CA TYR A 305 -4.23 -9.14 -18.29
C TYR A 305 -5.23 -8.61 -19.32
N TYR A 306 -5.13 -7.33 -19.67
CA TYR A 306 -6.08 -6.70 -20.55
C TYR A 306 -5.96 -7.17 -22.02
N GLN A 307 -4.77 -7.53 -22.49
CA GLN A 307 -4.59 -8.18 -23.78
C GLN A 307 -5.29 -9.54 -23.86
N LYS A 308 -5.26 -10.31 -22.76
CA LYS A 308 -5.90 -11.62 -22.70
C LYS A 308 -7.44 -11.53 -22.62
N HIS A 309 -7.95 -10.61 -21.77
CA HIS A 309 -9.38 -10.56 -21.42
C HIS A 309 -10.21 -9.63 -22.31
N ARG A 310 -9.56 -8.87 -23.19
CA ARG A 310 -10.21 -7.96 -24.15
C ARG A 310 -10.08 -8.41 -25.61
N ARG A 311 -9.60 -9.61 -25.86
CA ARG A 311 -9.62 -10.19 -27.19
C ARG A 311 -11.07 -10.39 -27.63
N PRO A 312 -11.43 -10.02 -28.88
CA PRO A 312 -12.77 -10.22 -29.43
C PRO A 312 -13.13 -11.70 -29.49
#